data_466430793f758ac34984f761a80c52f4
#
_entry.id   466430793f758ac34984f761a80c52f4
#
_cell.length_a   1.000
_cell.length_b   1.000
_cell.length_c   1.000
_cell.angle_alpha   90.00
_cell.angle_beta   90.00
_cell.angle_gamma   90.00
#
_symmetry.space_group_name_H-M   'P 1'
#
loop_
_entity.id
_entity.type
_entity.pdbx_description
1 polymer ?
#
loop_
_entity_poly.entity_id
_entity_poly.type
_entity_poly.pdbx_seq_one_letter_code
_entity_poly.pdbx_strand_id
1 'polypeptide(L)'
;MSPITFVSWRWTPQPGYRSTFGPETVYALREMLRRHYAKPHRFVCVTDKPQDLPGIETIPLWIDGAKIPSPIGHSYPSCYRRLKVFAPDAGDLFGERLVSIDLDTVIVGDVTPLFDRPEDFVIWGSSDFPKQQYCGSLWMLKTGSRPQVFTAVSYTHLTLPTTSRV
;
A
#
# COMPACT_ATOMS: atom_id res chain seq x y z
N MET A 1 0.10 22.95 2.06
CA MET A 1 0.42 21.52 2.21
C MET A 1 0.68 20.95 0.83
N SER A 2 1.71 20.14 0.71
CA SER A 2 1.98 19.40 -0.53
C SER A 2 0.81 18.47 -0.87
N PRO A 3 0.53 18.21 -2.16
CA PRO A 3 -0.53 17.29 -2.54
C PRO A 3 -0.31 15.90 -1.94
N ILE A 4 -1.39 15.26 -1.49
CA ILE A 4 -1.35 13.86 -1.04
C ILE A 4 -1.17 12.95 -2.25
N THR A 5 -0.35 11.90 -2.10
CA THR A 5 -0.23 10.82 -3.08
C THR A 5 -1.08 9.63 -2.65
N PHE A 6 -2.11 9.31 -3.43
CA PHE A 6 -2.84 8.06 -3.28
C PHE A 6 -2.07 6.94 -3.98
N VAL A 7 -1.80 5.86 -3.26
CA VAL A 7 -1.00 4.74 -3.72
C VAL A 7 -1.87 3.49 -3.76
N SER A 8 -2.06 2.93 -4.94
CA SER A 8 -2.66 1.62 -5.14
C SER A 8 -1.59 0.58 -5.48
N TRP A 9 -1.96 -0.68 -5.32
CA TRP A 9 -1.03 -1.80 -5.43
C TRP A 9 -1.59 -2.86 -6.38
N ARG A 10 -0.92 -3.07 -7.51
CA ARG A 10 -1.28 -4.11 -8.45
C ARG A 10 -0.03 -4.83 -8.94
N TRP A 11 0.10 -6.09 -8.62
CA TRP A 11 1.17 -6.95 -9.14
C TRP A 11 0.66 -8.32 -9.53
N THR A 12 1.45 -9.03 -10.32
CA THR A 12 1.16 -10.40 -10.71
C THR A 12 1.08 -11.28 -9.45
N PRO A 13 -0.07 -11.89 -9.18
CA PRO A 13 -0.22 -12.77 -8.03
C PRO A 13 0.55 -14.06 -8.24
N GLN A 14 0.96 -14.68 -7.14
CA GLN A 14 1.50 -16.04 -7.19
C GLN A 14 0.36 -17.04 -7.51
N PRO A 15 0.67 -18.20 -8.10
CA PRO A 15 -0.32 -19.26 -8.30
C PRO A 15 -1.03 -19.62 -7.00
N GLY A 16 -2.34 -19.76 -7.05
CA GLY A 16 -3.17 -20.08 -5.87
C GLY A 16 -3.66 -18.89 -5.04
N TYR A 17 -3.38 -17.67 -5.48
CA TYR A 17 -3.93 -16.48 -4.84
C TYR A 17 -5.46 -16.42 -4.94
N ARG A 18 -6.10 -15.99 -3.85
CA ARG A 18 -7.56 -15.90 -3.74
C ARG A 18 -8.20 -14.81 -4.60
N SER A 19 -7.45 -13.78 -4.97
CA SER A 19 -7.97 -12.64 -5.73
C SER A 19 -6.95 -12.12 -6.74
N THR A 20 -7.46 -11.73 -7.90
CA THR A 20 -6.72 -11.05 -8.96
C THR A 20 -7.46 -9.78 -9.31
N PHE A 21 -6.71 -8.68 -9.54
CA PHE A 21 -7.27 -7.40 -9.94
C PHE A 21 -6.76 -7.05 -11.34
N GLY A 22 -7.71 -6.79 -12.24
CA GLY A 22 -7.40 -6.31 -13.58
C GLY A 22 -7.08 -4.81 -13.60
N PRO A 23 -6.60 -4.28 -14.74
CA PRO A 23 -6.34 -2.86 -14.91
C PRO A 23 -7.55 -1.97 -14.62
N GLU A 24 -8.76 -2.44 -14.94
CA GLU A 24 -10.02 -1.73 -14.76
C GLU A 24 -10.26 -1.29 -13.31
N THR A 25 -9.79 -2.08 -12.33
CA THR A 25 -9.94 -1.74 -10.91
C THR A 25 -9.09 -0.53 -10.52
N VAL A 26 -7.91 -0.37 -11.14
CA VAL A 26 -7.03 0.79 -10.93
C VAL A 26 -7.66 2.06 -11.49
N TYR A 27 -8.23 1.98 -12.70
CA TYR A 27 -8.94 3.10 -13.31
C TYR A 27 -10.19 3.49 -12.51
N ALA A 28 -10.96 2.50 -12.07
CA ALA A 28 -12.15 2.72 -11.25
C ALA A 28 -11.81 3.45 -9.94
N LEU A 29 -10.76 3.00 -9.24
CA LEU A 29 -10.32 3.65 -8.00
C LEU A 29 -9.85 5.09 -8.24
N ARG A 30 -9.05 5.33 -9.29
CA ARG A 30 -8.65 6.70 -9.65
C ARG A 30 -9.85 7.61 -9.91
N GLU A 31 -10.85 7.12 -10.66
CA GLU A 31 -12.03 7.91 -10.95
C GLU A 31 -12.93 8.14 -9.72
N MET A 32 -13.01 7.19 -8.80
CA MET A 32 -13.68 7.40 -7.52
C MET A 32 -12.98 8.49 -6.70
N LEU A 33 -11.65 8.46 -6.61
CA LEU A 33 -10.89 9.51 -5.91
C LEU A 33 -11.08 10.87 -6.57
N ARG A 34 -11.03 10.94 -7.91
CA ARG A 34 -11.26 12.20 -8.65
C ARG A 34 -12.64 12.82 -8.36
N ARG A 35 -13.65 12.00 -8.10
CA ARG A 35 -15.02 12.46 -7.79
C ARG A 35 -15.23 12.81 -6.32
N HIS A 36 -14.54 12.13 -5.43
CA HIS A 36 -14.84 12.13 -4.00
C HIS A 36 -13.72 12.68 -3.11
N TYR A 37 -12.64 13.18 -3.70
CA TYR A 37 -11.60 13.91 -2.99
C TYR A 37 -11.43 15.29 -3.59
N ALA A 38 -11.77 16.32 -2.83
CA ALA A 38 -11.91 17.69 -3.35
C ALA A 38 -10.58 18.44 -3.55
N LYS A 39 -9.47 17.94 -3.00
CA LYS A 39 -8.16 18.63 -3.05
C LYS A 39 -7.27 18.11 -4.18
N PRO A 40 -6.32 18.94 -4.67
CA PRO A 40 -5.29 18.46 -5.58
C PRO A 40 -4.57 17.24 -5.00
N HIS A 41 -4.40 16.21 -5.80
CA HIS A 41 -3.75 14.97 -5.39
C HIS A 41 -3.04 14.31 -6.56
N ARG A 42 -2.10 13.46 -6.22
CA ARG A 42 -1.41 12.56 -7.13
C ARG A 42 -1.96 11.15 -6.93
N PHE A 43 -2.17 10.40 -8.00
CA PHE A 43 -2.55 8.99 -7.93
C PHE A 43 -1.49 8.16 -8.61
N VAL A 44 -0.95 7.15 -7.93
CA VAL A 44 0.06 6.25 -8.46
C VAL A 44 -0.34 4.79 -8.24
N CYS A 45 0.08 3.93 -9.15
CA CYS A 45 -0.01 2.49 -8.97
C CYS A 45 1.38 1.86 -8.91
N VAL A 46 1.70 1.18 -7.81
CA VAL A 46 2.92 0.36 -7.71
C VAL A 46 2.64 -0.97 -8.39
N THR A 47 3.38 -1.30 -9.45
CA THR A 47 3.09 -2.44 -10.32
C THR A 47 4.32 -3.04 -10.99
N ASP A 48 4.26 -4.34 -11.29
CA ASP A 48 5.22 -5.06 -12.13
C ASP A 48 4.81 -5.05 -13.63
N LYS A 49 3.64 -4.48 -13.97
CA LYS A 49 3.08 -4.42 -15.33
C LYS A 49 2.60 -3.02 -15.68
N PRO A 50 3.51 -2.04 -15.79
CA PRO A 50 3.13 -0.66 -16.10
C PRO A 50 2.48 -0.52 -17.49
N GLN A 51 2.82 -1.40 -18.44
CA GLN A 51 2.24 -1.40 -19.79
C GLN A 51 0.73 -1.66 -19.82
N ASP A 52 0.17 -2.30 -18.76
CA ASP A 52 -1.27 -2.56 -18.64
C ASP A 52 -2.06 -1.33 -18.23
N LEU A 53 -1.38 -0.24 -17.83
CA LEU A 53 -1.97 0.94 -17.19
C LEU A 53 -1.66 2.26 -17.95
N PRO A 54 -1.94 2.35 -19.27
CA PRO A 54 -1.69 3.58 -20.01
C PRO A 54 -2.46 4.76 -19.39
N GLY A 55 -1.77 5.90 -19.19
CA GLY A 55 -2.35 7.10 -18.57
C GLY A 55 -2.50 7.05 -17.04
N ILE A 56 -2.01 6.01 -16.38
CA ILE A 56 -1.79 5.97 -14.93
C ILE A 56 -0.31 6.21 -14.66
N GLU A 57 -0.01 7.05 -13.70
CA GLU A 57 1.35 7.14 -13.18
C GLU A 57 1.70 5.86 -12.43
N THR A 58 2.80 5.20 -12.84
CA THR A 58 3.21 3.92 -12.25
C THR A 58 4.57 4.05 -11.58
N ILE A 59 4.73 3.35 -10.47
CA ILE A 59 6.00 3.14 -9.80
C ILE A 59 6.38 1.66 -9.96
N PRO A 60 7.60 1.35 -10.44
CA PRO A 60 8.03 -0.04 -10.57
C PRO A 60 7.99 -0.78 -9.24
N LEU A 61 7.40 -1.98 -9.25
CA LEU A 61 7.37 -2.83 -8.07
C LEU A 61 8.79 -3.33 -7.74
N TRP A 62 9.21 -3.12 -6.52
CA TRP A 62 10.50 -3.56 -5.98
C TRP A 62 10.49 -5.00 -5.50
N ILE A 63 11.69 -5.54 -5.27
CA ILE A 63 11.88 -6.92 -4.80
C ILE A 63 11.90 -7.03 -3.26
N ASP A 64 12.04 -5.91 -2.56
CA ASP A 64 12.04 -5.88 -1.09
C ASP A 64 10.76 -6.53 -0.54
N GLY A 65 10.92 -7.44 0.40
CA GLY A 65 9.80 -8.17 1.00
C GLY A 65 9.13 -9.22 0.11
N ALA A 66 9.58 -9.40 -1.16
CA ALA A 66 8.94 -10.33 -2.10
C ALA A 66 8.97 -11.79 -1.65
N LYS A 67 10.04 -12.20 -0.95
CA LYS A 67 10.25 -13.57 -0.48
C LYS A 67 9.73 -13.83 0.93
N ILE A 68 9.21 -12.82 1.61
CA ILE A 68 8.66 -12.97 2.95
C ILE A 68 7.28 -13.63 2.83
N PRO A 69 7.09 -14.83 3.38
CA PRO A 69 5.80 -15.52 3.27
C PRO A 69 4.72 -14.81 4.07
N SER A 70 3.47 -14.97 3.63
CA SER A 70 2.34 -14.50 4.42
C SER A 70 2.24 -15.30 5.74
N PRO A 71 2.07 -14.63 6.89
CA PRO A 71 1.93 -15.32 8.17
C PRO A 71 0.63 -16.14 8.29
N ILE A 72 -0.34 -15.89 7.41
CA ILE A 72 -1.65 -16.53 7.42
C ILE A 72 -1.84 -17.59 6.32
N GLY A 73 -0.75 -17.99 5.65
CA GLY A 73 -0.73 -19.09 4.70
C GLY A 73 -0.47 -18.68 3.25
N HIS A 74 -0.16 -19.68 2.41
CA HIS A 74 0.29 -19.47 1.03
C HIS A 74 -0.78 -18.91 0.08
N SER A 75 -2.06 -19.11 0.39
CA SER A 75 -3.18 -18.57 -0.42
C SER A 75 -3.42 -17.07 -0.22
N TYR A 76 -2.75 -16.46 0.74
CA TYR A 76 -2.87 -15.04 1.04
C TYR A 76 -1.65 -14.27 0.53
N PRO A 77 -1.85 -13.04 0.03
CA PRO A 77 -0.75 -12.20 -0.41
C PRO A 77 0.18 -11.85 0.73
N SER A 78 1.49 -11.86 0.44
CA SER A 78 2.45 -11.23 1.32
C SER A 78 2.41 -9.72 1.07
N CYS A 79 1.85 -8.97 2.00
CA CYS A 79 1.80 -7.51 1.93
C CYS A 79 3.10 -6.84 2.39
N TYR A 80 4.14 -7.60 2.73
CA TYR A 80 5.43 -7.07 3.21
C TYR A 80 6.13 -6.16 2.20
N ARG A 81 5.88 -6.32 0.91
CA ARG A 81 6.37 -5.37 -0.11
C ARG A 81 5.89 -3.93 0.15
N ARG A 82 4.68 -3.75 0.67
CA ARG A 82 4.12 -2.43 0.98
C ARG A 82 4.89 -1.69 2.07
N LEU A 83 5.65 -2.41 2.91
CA LEU A 83 6.42 -1.80 4.00
C LEU A 83 7.56 -0.90 3.52
N LYS A 84 7.96 -0.98 2.25
CA LYS A 84 8.95 -0.06 1.69
C LYS A 84 8.52 1.41 1.74
N VAL A 85 7.25 1.70 1.82
CA VAL A 85 6.78 3.09 1.99
C VAL A 85 7.18 3.71 3.33
N PHE A 86 7.60 2.86 4.30
CA PHE A 86 8.15 3.30 5.58
C PHE A 86 9.67 3.51 5.54
N ALA A 87 10.33 3.24 4.41
CA ALA A 87 11.75 3.51 4.25
C ALA A 87 12.04 5.01 4.43
N PRO A 88 13.22 5.38 4.95
CA PRO A 88 13.58 6.79 5.17
C PRO A 88 13.50 7.67 3.92
N ASP A 89 13.76 7.09 2.76
CA ASP A 89 13.78 7.72 1.43
C ASP A 89 12.44 7.61 0.67
N ALA A 90 11.40 7.10 1.30
CA ALA A 90 10.09 6.93 0.65
C ALA A 90 9.50 8.24 0.11
N GLY A 91 9.89 9.38 0.69
CA GLY A 91 9.47 10.70 0.23
C GLY A 91 9.89 11.02 -1.20
N ASP A 92 11.00 10.48 -1.69
CA ASP A 92 11.48 10.68 -3.06
C ASP A 92 10.51 10.10 -4.10
N LEU A 93 9.83 9.01 -3.75
CA LEU A 93 8.86 8.34 -4.60
C LEU A 93 7.43 8.88 -4.42
N PHE A 94 7.03 9.14 -3.17
CA PHE A 94 5.64 9.37 -2.82
C PHE A 94 5.31 10.81 -2.39
N GLY A 95 6.33 11.66 -2.25
CA GLY A 95 6.16 13.01 -1.70
C GLY A 95 6.00 12.99 -0.17
N GLU A 96 5.53 14.12 0.40
CA GLU A 96 5.47 14.33 1.86
C GLU A 96 4.45 13.42 2.56
N ARG A 97 3.32 13.16 1.92
CA ARG A 97 2.23 12.34 2.47
C ARG A 97 1.68 11.38 1.45
N LEU A 98 1.42 10.17 1.89
CA LEU A 98 0.76 9.17 1.07
C LEU A 98 -0.45 8.55 1.79
N VAL A 99 -1.41 8.09 0.99
CA VAL A 99 -2.52 7.24 1.42
C VAL A 99 -2.43 5.94 0.64
N SER A 100 -2.22 4.83 1.34
CA SER A 100 -2.30 3.49 0.76
C SER A 100 -3.76 3.03 0.76
N ILE A 101 -4.24 2.58 -0.39
CA ILE A 101 -5.62 2.17 -0.58
C ILE A 101 -5.69 0.90 -1.43
N ASP A 102 -6.46 -0.09 -0.97
CA ASP A 102 -6.66 -1.35 -1.69
C ASP A 102 -7.60 -1.19 -2.88
N LEU A 103 -7.38 -2.00 -3.92
CA LEU A 103 -8.13 -1.92 -5.19
C LEU A 103 -9.59 -2.37 -5.07
N ASP A 104 -9.96 -3.09 -4.03
CA ASP A 104 -11.32 -3.51 -3.72
C ASP A 104 -12.10 -2.49 -2.86
N THR A 105 -11.51 -1.31 -2.64
CA THR A 105 -12.17 -0.23 -1.93
C THR A 105 -13.18 0.47 -2.83
N VAL A 106 -14.40 0.70 -2.31
CA VAL A 106 -15.45 1.47 -2.98
C VAL A 106 -15.67 2.79 -2.24
N ILE A 107 -15.50 3.91 -2.95
CA ILE A 107 -15.70 5.26 -2.42
C ILE A 107 -17.07 5.77 -2.84
N VAL A 108 -17.96 6.02 -1.87
CA VAL A 108 -19.35 6.38 -2.11
C VAL A 108 -19.71 7.82 -1.70
N GLY A 109 -18.75 8.56 -1.14
CA GLY A 109 -18.98 9.93 -0.66
C GLY A 109 -17.67 10.69 -0.50
N ASP A 110 -17.74 11.95 -0.05
CA ASP A 110 -16.56 12.80 0.16
C ASP A 110 -15.62 12.20 1.21
N VAL A 111 -14.41 11.88 0.77
CA VAL A 111 -13.33 11.33 1.62
C VAL A 111 -12.34 12.41 2.05
N THR A 112 -12.52 13.66 1.63
CA THR A 112 -11.60 14.76 1.96
C THR A 112 -11.38 14.89 3.48
N PRO A 113 -12.41 14.83 4.34
CA PRO A 113 -12.21 14.94 5.80
C PRO A 113 -11.40 13.78 6.40
N LEU A 114 -11.37 12.62 5.74
CA LEU A 114 -10.59 11.47 6.23
C LEU A 114 -9.08 11.75 6.14
N PHE A 115 -8.64 12.49 5.12
CA PHE A 115 -7.22 12.70 4.81
C PHE A 115 -6.73 14.12 5.10
N ASP A 116 -7.64 15.06 5.41
CA ASP A 116 -7.29 16.43 5.82
C ASP A 116 -6.93 16.46 7.30
N ARG A 117 -5.85 15.80 7.66
CA ARG A 117 -5.47 15.52 9.04
C ARG A 117 -3.99 15.82 9.27
N PRO A 118 -3.62 16.34 10.45
CA PRO A 118 -2.23 16.69 10.77
C PRO A 118 -1.37 15.48 11.19
N GLU A 119 -2.00 14.36 11.58
CA GLU A 119 -1.31 13.22 12.17
C GLU A 119 -0.30 12.60 11.18
N ASP A 120 0.85 12.16 11.70
CA ASP A 120 1.91 11.55 10.90
C ASP A 120 1.54 10.16 10.38
N PHE A 121 0.68 9.45 11.10
CA PHE A 121 0.21 8.12 10.72
C PHE A 121 -1.23 7.92 11.20
N VAL A 122 -2.09 7.50 10.29
CA VAL A 122 -3.47 7.13 10.58
C VAL A 122 -3.76 5.78 9.95
N ILE A 123 -4.29 4.86 10.75
CA ILE A 123 -4.82 3.58 10.30
C ILE A 123 -6.22 3.41 10.89
N TRP A 124 -7.15 2.95 10.05
CA TRP A 124 -8.54 2.82 10.49
C TRP A 124 -8.76 1.51 11.24
N GLY A 125 -9.72 1.54 12.15
CA GLY A 125 -10.15 0.35 12.87
C GLY A 125 -10.76 -0.68 11.93
N SER A 126 -10.62 -1.96 12.26
CA SER A 126 -11.25 -3.04 11.53
C SER A 126 -12.72 -3.21 11.95
N SER A 127 -13.58 -3.55 10.99
CA SER A 127 -14.94 -3.99 11.27
C SER A 127 -15.00 -5.36 11.98
N ASP A 128 -13.92 -6.12 11.97
CA ASP A 128 -13.81 -7.44 12.63
C ASP A 128 -13.18 -7.35 14.03
N PHE A 129 -13.31 -6.19 14.69
CA PHE A 129 -12.89 -6.04 16.08
C PHE A 129 -13.71 -6.95 17.01
N PRO A 130 -13.12 -7.65 18.02
CA PRO A 130 -11.73 -7.51 18.49
C PRO A 130 -10.72 -8.47 17.82
N LYS A 131 -11.11 -9.32 16.91
CA LYS A 131 -10.19 -10.29 16.25
C LYS A 131 -9.07 -9.60 15.48
N GLN A 132 -9.42 -8.48 14.82
CA GLN A 132 -8.48 -7.64 14.10
C GLN A 132 -8.69 -6.18 14.52
N GLN A 133 -7.64 -5.55 15.05
CA GLN A 133 -7.76 -4.17 15.55
C GLN A 133 -7.78 -3.13 14.43
N TYR A 134 -7.01 -3.35 13.37
CA TYR A 134 -6.79 -2.39 12.29
C TYR A 134 -7.08 -2.98 10.93
N CYS A 135 -7.59 -2.15 10.02
CA CYS A 135 -7.78 -2.49 8.63
C CYS A 135 -6.57 -2.03 7.81
N GLY A 136 -5.84 -2.97 7.20
CA GLY A 136 -4.70 -2.67 6.35
C GLY A 136 -5.05 -2.12 4.97
N SER A 137 -6.34 -2.09 4.61
CA SER A 137 -6.80 -1.67 3.28
C SER A 137 -6.73 -0.17 3.05
N LEU A 138 -6.72 0.62 4.13
CA LEU A 138 -6.68 2.08 4.07
C LEU A 138 -5.88 2.64 5.24
N TRP A 139 -4.83 3.41 4.93
CA TRP A 139 -4.05 4.12 5.94
C TRP A 139 -3.29 5.29 5.31
N MET A 140 -2.95 6.28 6.12
CA MET A 140 -2.22 7.48 5.73
C MET A 140 -0.89 7.55 6.48
N LEU A 141 0.17 7.99 5.81
CA LEU A 141 1.52 8.13 6.36
C LEU A 141 2.16 9.43 5.89
N LYS A 142 2.78 10.16 6.82
CA LYS A 142 3.81 11.14 6.49
C LYS A 142 5.12 10.38 6.27
N THR A 143 5.66 10.48 5.07
CA THR A 143 6.88 9.76 4.67
C THR A 143 8.05 10.09 5.61
N GLY A 144 8.85 9.10 5.92
CA GLY A 144 9.97 9.23 6.85
C GLY A 144 9.59 9.33 8.34
N SER A 145 8.29 9.38 8.71
CA SER A 145 7.88 9.53 10.11
C SER A 145 7.96 8.24 10.94
N ARG A 146 8.03 7.07 10.31
CA ARG A 146 8.01 5.75 10.96
C ARG A 146 9.06 4.78 10.38
N PRO A 147 10.34 5.17 10.23
CA PRO A 147 11.36 4.35 9.58
C PRO A 147 11.65 3.04 10.32
N GLN A 148 11.38 2.99 11.63
CA GLN A 148 11.54 1.79 12.44
C GLN A 148 10.70 0.60 11.94
N VAL A 149 9.56 0.85 11.29
CA VAL A 149 8.72 -0.21 10.72
C VAL A 149 9.45 -0.93 9.58
N PHE A 150 10.08 -0.19 8.69
CA PHE A 150 10.89 -0.75 7.61
C PHE A 150 12.15 -1.44 8.16
N THR A 151 12.85 -0.79 9.07
CA THR A 151 14.09 -1.29 9.66
C THR A 151 13.86 -2.60 10.41
N ALA A 152 12.82 -2.70 11.24
CA ALA A 152 12.50 -3.92 11.98
C ALA A 152 12.27 -5.12 11.06
N VAL A 153 11.53 -4.95 9.97
CA VAL A 153 11.28 -6.02 8.99
C VAL A 153 12.55 -6.39 8.24
N SER A 154 13.35 -5.40 7.83
CA SER A 154 14.60 -5.63 7.12
C SER A 154 15.59 -6.42 7.98
N TYR A 155 15.72 -6.08 9.26
CA TYR A 155 16.62 -6.81 10.17
C TYR A 155 16.15 -8.23 10.47
N THR A 156 14.87 -8.45 10.72
CA THR A 156 14.37 -9.79 11.10
C THR A 156 14.38 -10.77 9.93
N HIS A 157 14.26 -10.32 8.70
CA HIS A 157 14.17 -11.19 7.54
C HIS A 157 15.43 -11.25 6.67
N LEU A 158 16.36 -10.29 6.81
CA LEU A 158 17.62 -10.29 6.07
C LEU A 158 18.80 -10.84 6.87
N THR A 159 18.70 -10.88 8.21
CA THR A 159 19.80 -11.24 9.10
C THR A 159 19.63 -12.57 9.83
N LEU A 160 18.47 -13.21 9.78
CA LEU A 160 18.33 -14.55 10.34
C LEU A 160 18.98 -15.57 9.39
N PRO A 161 20.03 -16.30 9.83
CA PRO A 161 20.54 -17.42 9.07
C PRO A 161 19.40 -18.43 8.88
N THR A 162 19.22 -18.90 7.66
CA THR A 162 18.41 -20.09 7.38
C THR A 162 19.04 -21.25 8.12
N THR A 163 18.60 -21.53 9.34
CA THR A 163 18.91 -22.78 10.00
C THR A 163 18.20 -23.87 9.22
N SER A 164 18.94 -24.48 8.30
CA SER A 164 18.61 -25.77 7.74
C SER A 164 18.48 -26.73 8.91
N ARG A 165 17.27 -27.12 9.28
CA ARG A 165 17.08 -28.30 10.13
C ARG A 165 17.45 -29.51 9.26
N VAL A 166 18.53 -30.16 9.65
CA VAL A 166 18.90 -31.51 9.24
C VAL A 166 17.88 -32.48 9.79
#